data_fd2afbfb5159f7469167d6201b5dcce9
#
_entry.id   fd2afbfb5159f7469167d6201b5dcce9
#
_cell.length_a   1.000
_cell.length_b   1.000
_cell.length_c   1.000
_cell.angle_alpha   90.00
_cell.angle_beta   90.00
_cell.angle_gamma   90.00
#
_symmetry.space_group_name_H-M   'P 1'
#
loop_
_entity.id
_entity.type
_entity.pdbx_description
1 polymer ?
#
loop_
_entity_poly.entity_id
_entity_poly.type
_entity_poly.pdbx_seq_one_letter_code
_entity_poly.pdbx_strand_id
1 'polypeptide(L)'
;MKRLILLLTIVFLDAGLRAASVLPVGEGKFTYKDYPPFADRPVDVHYYIPASGDVRCMPIVFVFEGADRGYTYLLKAWKQEAEKHKFMVFIPHFDLERFPLPDYQEIGVMDDKDHTIRPAEKRTPALVDKIFEYVRQSSGSERKGYMIYGHSAGGQFVQRFMLFHDSPYVEKAVIGSPGWYTFPDASQDFPYGVRNIPYVTPETIRKYLAKPIILQLATGDTIRESYLRKTPEAEAQGCNRYERGNQFYQYLHRIAAEHNWPCNWQKIEEQGIGHHSTGMGRRAVPVMLGDSLRALFIGNSYTQYNRLVRQVQALAASTGHKLSVKLVEHGGWTLKKHAANPETLDAIREGNWDFVILQDQSKAPAREKEWVRENVYKLSLIHISEPTR
;
A
#
# COMPACT_ATOMS: atom_id res chain seq x y z
N MET A 1 72.62 22.51 22.79
CA MET A 1 71.46 22.31 21.90
C MET A 1 70.79 20.98 22.27
N LYS A 2 69.72 21.05 23.03
CA LYS A 2 68.92 19.89 23.43
C LYS A 2 67.80 19.70 22.38
N ARG A 3 67.82 18.57 21.63
CA ARG A 3 66.75 18.24 20.69
C ARG A 3 65.59 17.56 21.47
N LEU A 4 64.44 18.20 21.45
CA LEU A 4 63.17 17.70 21.98
C LEU A 4 62.56 16.76 20.93
N ILE A 5 62.46 15.47 21.23
CA ILE A 5 61.75 14.48 20.39
C ILE A 5 60.32 14.45 20.89
N LEU A 6 59.36 14.95 20.07
CA LEU A 6 57.93 14.88 20.32
C LEU A 6 57.42 13.55 19.79
N LEU A 7 57.09 12.61 20.70
CA LEU A 7 56.45 11.35 20.33
C LEU A 7 54.95 11.65 20.14
N LEU A 8 54.46 11.60 18.89
CA LEU A 8 53.07 11.65 18.57
C LEU A 8 52.45 10.24 18.71
N THR A 9 51.73 10.00 19.79
CA THR A 9 50.97 8.76 19.98
C THR A 9 49.65 8.89 19.20
N ILE A 10 49.55 8.25 18.03
CA ILE A 10 48.32 8.13 17.27
C ILE A 10 47.51 7.04 17.94
N VAL A 11 46.47 7.42 18.68
CA VAL A 11 45.45 6.50 19.18
C VAL A 11 44.52 6.18 18.00
N PHE A 12 44.68 5.01 17.41
CA PHE A 12 43.67 4.45 16.52
C PHE A 12 42.47 4.07 17.40
N LEU A 13 41.42 4.90 17.38
CA LEU A 13 40.10 4.44 17.75
C LEU A 13 39.63 3.49 16.66
N ASP A 14 39.76 2.21 16.91
CA ASP A 14 39.09 1.16 16.16
C ASP A 14 37.60 1.27 16.47
N ALA A 15 36.93 2.21 15.80
CA ALA A 15 35.47 2.17 15.65
C ALA A 15 35.22 0.98 14.73
N GLY A 16 34.97 -0.18 15.34
CA GLY A 16 34.61 -1.40 14.62
C GLY A 16 33.36 -1.10 13.75
N LEU A 17 33.58 -0.67 12.53
CA LEU A 17 32.61 -0.77 11.47
C LEU A 17 32.33 -2.27 11.28
N ARG A 18 31.33 -2.79 11.99
CA ARG A 18 30.70 -4.03 11.58
C ARG A 18 30.23 -3.76 10.15
N ALA A 19 30.86 -4.42 9.18
CA ALA A 19 30.37 -4.43 7.82
C ALA A 19 28.88 -4.85 7.91
N ALA A 20 27.98 -3.92 7.57
CA ALA A 20 26.55 -4.22 7.53
C ALA A 20 26.39 -5.41 6.59
N SER A 21 25.78 -6.48 7.06
CA SER A 21 25.50 -7.65 6.22
C SER A 21 24.59 -7.18 5.09
N VAL A 22 25.10 -7.22 3.86
CA VAL A 22 24.32 -6.83 2.69
C VAL A 22 23.22 -7.86 2.50
N LEU A 23 21.95 -7.42 2.48
CA LEU A 23 20.86 -8.31 2.16
C LEU A 23 20.98 -8.76 0.69
N PRO A 24 21.10 -10.08 0.42
CA PRO A 24 21.17 -10.57 -0.95
C PRO A 24 19.92 -10.25 -1.76
N VAL A 25 20.12 -10.03 -3.05
CA VAL A 25 19.04 -9.98 -4.04
C VAL A 25 18.34 -11.34 -4.11
N GLY A 26 17.05 -11.35 -4.37
CA GLY A 26 16.23 -12.55 -4.38
C GLY A 26 15.47 -12.76 -3.07
N GLU A 27 15.05 -13.99 -2.84
CA GLU A 27 14.32 -14.39 -1.65
C GLU A 27 15.30 -14.68 -0.50
N GLY A 28 14.98 -14.19 0.69
CA GLY A 28 15.82 -14.40 1.86
C GLY A 28 15.08 -14.22 3.17
N LYS A 29 15.83 -14.41 4.24
CA LYS A 29 15.37 -14.23 5.61
C LYS A 29 16.52 -13.70 6.48
N PHE A 30 16.20 -12.83 7.42
CA PHE A 30 17.09 -12.49 8.55
C PHE A 30 16.27 -12.46 9.85
N THR A 31 16.95 -12.61 10.98
CA THR A 31 16.35 -12.48 12.31
C THR A 31 16.77 -11.15 12.92
N TYR A 32 15.81 -10.29 13.23
CA TYR A 32 16.06 -9.01 13.88
C TYR A 32 15.87 -9.13 15.41
N LYS A 33 16.91 -8.71 16.16
CA LYS A 33 16.94 -8.79 17.65
C LYS A 33 17.62 -7.58 18.31
N ASP A 34 18.03 -6.59 17.52
CA ASP A 34 18.90 -5.50 17.99
C ASP A 34 18.10 -4.31 18.56
N TYR A 35 16.84 -4.53 18.95
CA TYR A 35 16.04 -3.52 19.64
C TYR A 35 15.81 -3.94 21.09
N PRO A 36 16.44 -3.28 22.09
CA PRO A 36 16.43 -3.71 23.50
C PRO A 36 15.06 -4.00 24.11
N PRO A 37 14.00 -3.21 23.84
CA PRO A 37 12.66 -3.50 24.38
C PRO A 37 12.07 -4.82 23.91
N PHE A 38 12.60 -5.44 22.84
CA PHE A 38 12.18 -6.69 22.24
C PHE A 38 13.32 -7.70 22.06
N ALA A 39 14.43 -7.55 22.79
CA ALA A 39 15.61 -8.43 22.64
C ALA A 39 15.29 -9.89 22.96
N ASP A 40 14.33 -10.15 23.84
CA ASP A 40 13.81 -11.47 24.20
C ASP A 40 12.81 -12.05 23.21
N ARG A 41 12.32 -11.25 22.29
CA ARG A 41 11.33 -11.60 21.25
C ARG A 41 11.84 -11.27 19.85
N PRO A 42 12.85 -12.01 19.32
CA PRO A 42 13.39 -11.77 17.99
C PRO A 42 12.33 -11.99 16.90
N VAL A 43 12.42 -11.21 15.83
CA VAL A 43 11.50 -11.30 14.69
C VAL A 43 12.24 -11.81 13.47
N ASP A 44 11.76 -12.90 12.88
CA ASP A 44 12.18 -13.35 11.56
C ASP A 44 11.53 -12.47 10.49
N VAL A 45 12.35 -11.89 9.63
CA VAL A 45 11.87 -11.05 8.52
C VAL A 45 12.15 -11.79 7.21
N HIS A 46 11.09 -12.26 6.57
CA HIS A 46 11.15 -12.85 5.23
C HIS A 46 11.08 -11.76 4.19
N TYR A 47 11.85 -11.87 3.11
CA TYR A 47 11.89 -10.80 2.13
C TYR A 47 12.11 -11.30 0.70
N TYR A 48 11.82 -10.41 -0.24
CA TYR A 48 12.22 -10.54 -1.63
C TYR A 48 12.70 -9.19 -2.18
N ILE A 49 13.89 -9.19 -2.77
CA ILE A 49 14.49 -8.05 -3.46
C ILE A 49 14.62 -8.41 -4.94
N PRO A 50 13.96 -7.70 -5.87
CA PRO A 50 14.06 -7.95 -7.31
C PRO A 50 15.51 -7.89 -7.82
N ALA A 51 15.86 -8.81 -8.74
CA ALA A 51 17.18 -8.86 -9.34
C ALA A 51 17.46 -7.70 -10.30
N SER A 52 16.42 -7.10 -10.86
CA SER A 52 16.50 -5.97 -11.78
C SER A 52 15.91 -4.71 -11.17
N GLY A 53 16.55 -3.58 -11.42
CA GLY A 53 16.20 -2.26 -10.87
C GLY A 53 17.27 -1.75 -9.89
N ASP A 54 17.14 -0.52 -9.48
CA ASP A 54 18.09 0.12 -8.56
C ASP A 54 17.60 0.03 -7.12
N VAL A 55 18.22 -0.83 -6.32
CA VAL A 55 17.91 -1.06 -4.90
C VAL A 55 17.93 0.24 -4.09
N ARG A 56 18.77 1.23 -4.48
CA ARG A 56 18.87 2.49 -3.77
C ARG A 56 17.56 3.28 -3.77
N CYS A 57 16.78 3.20 -4.87
CA CYS A 57 15.53 3.96 -5.03
C CYS A 57 14.27 3.10 -5.09
N MET A 58 14.37 1.76 -5.12
CA MET A 58 13.21 0.88 -5.09
C MET A 58 12.31 1.19 -3.90
N PRO A 59 10.97 1.25 -4.10
CA PRO A 59 10.05 1.33 -2.98
C PRO A 59 10.24 0.17 -2.00
N ILE A 60 10.03 0.42 -0.72
CA ILE A 60 10.07 -0.59 0.34
C ILE A 60 8.64 -0.79 0.84
N VAL A 61 8.17 -2.03 0.85
CA VAL A 61 6.84 -2.41 1.30
C VAL A 61 6.94 -3.42 2.43
N PHE A 62 6.36 -3.10 3.57
CA PHE A 62 6.14 -4.04 4.66
C PHE A 62 4.74 -4.62 4.58
N VAL A 63 4.65 -5.94 4.65
CA VAL A 63 3.40 -6.70 4.55
C VAL A 63 3.14 -7.43 5.86
N PHE A 64 1.96 -7.23 6.43
CA PHE A 64 1.54 -7.81 7.70
C PHE A 64 0.55 -8.95 7.49
N GLU A 65 0.78 -10.04 8.18
CA GLU A 65 0.09 -11.33 8.03
C GLU A 65 -1.36 -11.31 8.56
N GLY A 66 -2.16 -12.25 8.08
CA GLY A 66 -3.46 -12.55 8.65
C GLY A 66 -3.39 -13.20 10.04
N ALA A 67 -4.52 -13.67 10.56
CA ALA A 67 -4.60 -14.28 11.89
C ALA A 67 -3.83 -15.61 11.97
N ASP A 68 -3.66 -16.30 10.87
CA ASP A 68 -2.93 -17.56 10.72
C ASP A 68 -1.40 -17.40 10.71
N ARG A 69 -0.90 -16.15 10.66
CA ARG A 69 0.54 -15.84 10.55
C ARG A 69 1.22 -16.56 9.37
N GLY A 70 0.50 -16.67 8.25
CA GLY A 70 0.95 -17.43 7.09
C GLY A 70 1.87 -16.62 6.15
N TYR A 71 3.12 -16.38 6.51
CA TYR A 71 4.06 -15.62 5.69
C TYR A 71 4.39 -16.30 4.35
N THR A 72 4.39 -17.64 4.29
CA THR A 72 4.84 -18.39 3.10
C THR A 72 4.00 -18.09 1.86
N TYR A 73 2.67 -18.14 1.98
CA TYR A 73 1.79 -17.87 0.84
C TYR A 73 1.77 -16.37 0.50
N LEU A 74 1.93 -15.49 1.52
CA LEU A 74 2.06 -14.05 1.29
C LEU A 74 3.34 -13.76 0.52
N LEU A 75 4.48 -14.25 0.96
CA LEU A 75 5.76 -14.03 0.27
C LEU A 75 5.69 -14.51 -1.18
N LYS A 76 5.11 -15.69 -1.42
CA LYS A 76 4.92 -16.22 -2.77
C LYS A 76 4.09 -15.28 -3.66
N ALA A 77 3.02 -14.71 -3.13
CA ALA A 77 2.16 -13.80 -3.89
C ALA A 77 2.84 -12.44 -4.12
N TRP A 78 3.41 -11.85 -3.06
CA TRP A 78 4.05 -10.54 -3.12
C TRP A 78 5.34 -10.52 -3.91
N LYS A 79 6.09 -11.63 -3.95
CA LYS A 79 7.27 -11.80 -4.78
C LYS A 79 6.98 -11.57 -6.27
N GLN A 80 5.84 -12.09 -6.77
CA GLN A 80 5.44 -11.91 -8.16
C GLN A 80 5.17 -10.43 -8.46
N GLU A 81 4.46 -9.74 -7.58
CA GLU A 81 4.19 -8.32 -7.72
C GLU A 81 5.46 -7.47 -7.55
N ALA A 82 6.32 -7.83 -6.60
CA ALA A 82 7.61 -7.16 -6.37
C ALA A 82 8.50 -7.24 -7.62
N GLU A 83 8.59 -8.41 -8.25
CA GLU A 83 9.35 -8.58 -9.49
C GLU A 83 8.75 -7.76 -10.65
N LYS A 84 7.43 -7.76 -10.77
CA LYS A 84 6.71 -7.04 -11.83
C LYS A 84 6.86 -5.51 -11.68
N HIS A 85 6.68 -5.00 -10.48
CA HIS A 85 6.58 -3.57 -10.19
C HIS A 85 7.86 -2.97 -9.59
N LYS A 86 8.91 -3.77 -9.42
CA LYS A 86 10.24 -3.35 -8.95
C LYS A 86 10.22 -2.63 -7.61
N PHE A 87 9.71 -3.30 -6.59
CA PHE A 87 9.78 -2.89 -5.19
C PHE A 87 10.34 -4.01 -4.31
N MET A 88 10.91 -3.66 -3.18
CA MET A 88 11.35 -4.61 -2.17
C MET A 88 10.20 -4.93 -1.22
N VAL A 89 9.96 -6.21 -0.95
CA VAL A 89 8.93 -6.63 0.02
C VAL A 89 9.56 -7.30 1.23
N PHE A 90 9.07 -6.92 2.41
CA PHE A 90 9.50 -7.47 3.71
C PHE A 90 8.27 -7.90 4.50
N ILE A 91 8.31 -9.09 5.08
CA ILE A 91 7.25 -9.68 5.89
C ILE A 91 7.85 -9.99 7.26
N PRO A 92 7.75 -9.09 8.24
CA PRO A 92 8.10 -9.39 9.62
C PRO A 92 7.15 -10.44 10.18
N HIS A 93 7.66 -11.62 10.49
CA HIS A 93 6.88 -12.73 11.01
C HIS A 93 6.70 -12.59 12.52
N PHE A 94 5.55 -12.05 12.90
CA PHE A 94 5.13 -11.95 14.30
C PHE A 94 4.41 -13.25 14.70
N ASP A 95 5.15 -14.31 15.02
CA ASP A 95 4.55 -15.60 15.39
C ASP A 95 3.60 -15.50 16.60
N LEU A 96 2.67 -16.46 16.68
CA LEU A 96 1.59 -16.45 17.68
C LEU A 96 2.07 -16.59 19.12
N GLU A 97 3.20 -17.26 19.34
CA GLU A 97 3.73 -17.51 20.68
C GLU A 97 4.35 -16.25 21.27
N ARG A 98 5.23 -15.59 20.50
CA ARG A 98 5.94 -14.38 20.96
C ARG A 98 5.12 -13.11 20.83
N PHE A 99 4.17 -13.09 19.87
CA PHE A 99 3.32 -11.94 19.58
C PHE A 99 1.84 -12.35 19.51
N PRO A 100 1.22 -12.69 20.65
CA PRO A 100 -0.19 -13.02 20.71
C PRO A 100 -1.07 -11.84 20.24
N LEU A 101 -2.40 -12.04 20.23
CA LEU A 101 -3.37 -11.05 19.73
C LEU A 101 -3.14 -9.64 20.30
N PRO A 102 -2.95 -9.40 21.63
CA PRO A 102 -2.74 -8.05 22.14
C PRO A 102 -1.47 -7.38 21.59
N ASP A 103 -0.40 -8.15 21.37
CA ASP A 103 0.87 -7.61 20.85
C ASP A 103 0.85 -7.39 19.33
N TYR A 104 0.02 -8.14 18.61
CA TYR A 104 -0.06 -8.02 17.15
C TYR A 104 -1.28 -7.24 16.70
N GLN A 105 -2.48 -7.78 16.81
CA GLN A 105 -3.68 -7.11 16.31
C GLN A 105 -3.95 -5.79 17.05
N GLU A 106 -3.65 -5.73 18.34
CA GLU A 106 -3.80 -4.56 19.20
C GLU A 106 -2.48 -3.80 19.41
N ILE A 107 -1.40 -4.25 18.69
CA ILE A 107 -0.07 -3.61 18.61
C ILE A 107 0.62 -3.35 19.96
N GLY A 108 0.20 -4.02 21.02
CA GLY A 108 0.76 -3.85 22.37
C GLY A 108 0.46 -2.49 23.00
N VAL A 109 -0.67 -1.87 22.70
CA VAL A 109 -1.08 -0.60 23.30
C VAL A 109 -1.24 -0.73 24.80
N MET A 110 -1.87 -1.82 25.25
CA MET A 110 -2.10 -2.12 26.68
C MET A 110 -1.47 -3.46 27.05
N ASP A 111 -1.11 -3.58 28.31
CA ASP A 111 -0.74 -4.87 28.87
C ASP A 111 -1.99 -5.72 29.09
N ASP A 112 -1.91 -7.02 28.74
CA ASP A 112 -3.07 -7.92 28.78
C ASP A 112 -3.46 -8.31 30.22
N LYS A 113 -2.53 -8.19 31.18
CA LYS A 113 -2.75 -8.64 32.58
C LYS A 113 -3.36 -7.57 33.44
N ASP A 114 -2.82 -6.37 33.38
CA ASP A 114 -3.20 -5.27 34.28
C ASP A 114 -3.86 -4.09 33.58
N HIS A 115 -4.02 -4.18 32.23
CA HIS A 115 -4.60 -3.15 31.39
C HIS A 115 -3.87 -1.80 31.46
N THR A 116 -2.60 -1.79 31.89
CA THR A 116 -1.79 -0.58 31.86
C THR A 116 -1.32 -0.26 30.44
N ILE A 117 -1.20 1.03 30.14
CA ILE A 117 -0.73 1.48 28.83
C ILE A 117 0.78 1.28 28.75
N ARG A 118 1.23 0.52 27.76
CA ARG A 118 2.66 0.31 27.53
C ARG A 118 3.31 1.57 26.96
N PRO A 119 4.55 1.88 27.38
CA PRO A 119 5.37 2.93 26.76
C PRO A 119 5.52 2.71 25.25
N ALA A 120 5.62 3.78 24.46
CA ALA A 120 5.63 3.72 23.00
C ALA A 120 6.72 2.81 22.45
N GLU A 121 7.92 2.82 23.06
CA GLU A 121 9.06 2.00 22.68
C GLU A 121 8.85 0.49 22.96
N LYS A 122 7.90 0.12 23.80
CA LYS A 122 7.51 -1.27 24.09
C LYS A 122 6.32 -1.76 23.27
N ARG A 123 5.86 -0.98 22.28
CA ARG A 123 4.79 -1.37 21.38
C ARG A 123 5.37 -1.87 20.07
N THR A 124 4.69 -2.81 19.44
CA THR A 124 5.14 -3.47 18.20
C THR A 124 5.45 -2.50 17.05
N PRO A 125 4.73 -1.36 16.86
CA PRO A 125 5.09 -0.40 15.81
C PRO A 125 6.49 0.19 15.91
N ALA A 126 6.99 0.44 17.13
CA ALA A 126 8.36 0.93 17.31
C ALA A 126 9.41 -0.08 16.83
N LEU A 127 9.15 -1.38 17.03
CA LEU A 127 9.99 -2.45 16.50
C LEU A 127 10.00 -2.47 14.96
N VAL A 128 8.85 -2.22 14.32
CA VAL A 128 8.75 -2.16 12.84
C VAL A 128 9.62 -1.03 12.29
N ASP A 129 9.60 0.15 12.89
CA ASP A 129 10.47 1.26 12.47
C ASP A 129 11.96 0.90 12.60
N LYS A 130 12.34 0.16 13.64
CA LYS A 130 13.72 -0.31 13.82
C LYS A 130 14.11 -1.39 12.79
N ILE A 131 13.20 -2.25 12.43
CA ILE A 131 13.39 -3.21 11.32
C ILE A 131 13.58 -2.45 10.01
N PHE A 132 12.82 -1.37 9.75
CA PHE A 132 13.00 -0.55 8.56
C PHE A 132 14.39 0.12 8.53
N GLU A 133 14.85 0.69 9.64
CA GLU A 133 16.20 1.29 9.71
C GLU A 133 17.29 0.25 9.36
N TYR A 134 17.16 -0.97 9.89
CA TYR A 134 18.04 -2.08 9.57
C TYR A 134 17.97 -2.49 8.08
N VAL A 135 16.76 -2.66 7.55
CA VAL A 135 16.52 -3.01 6.14
C VAL A 135 17.15 -1.96 5.23
N ARG A 136 16.91 -0.68 5.48
CA ARG A 136 17.49 0.41 4.69
C ARG A 136 19.00 0.36 4.65
N GLN A 137 19.63 0.19 5.81
CA GLN A 137 21.08 0.13 5.92
C GLN A 137 21.64 -1.13 5.25
N SER A 138 21.05 -2.30 5.51
CA SER A 138 21.54 -3.60 5.04
C SER A 138 21.24 -3.88 3.56
N SER A 139 20.24 -3.22 2.96
CA SER A 139 19.99 -3.31 1.51
C SER A 139 20.75 -2.25 0.71
N GLY A 140 21.32 -1.25 1.35
CA GLY A 140 21.91 -0.09 0.67
C GLY A 140 20.86 0.88 0.09
N SER A 141 19.61 0.84 0.58
CA SER A 141 18.55 1.72 0.12
C SER A 141 18.73 3.15 0.62
N GLU A 142 18.50 4.13 -0.27
CA GLU A 142 18.49 5.57 0.03
C GLU A 142 17.08 6.09 0.36
N ARG A 143 16.07 5.19 0.35
CA ARG A 143 14.68 5.55 0.66
C ARG A 143 14.57 6.15 2.07
N LYS A 144 13.76 7.18 2.20
CA LYS A 144 13.51 7.85 3.49
C LYS A 144 12.37 7.21 4.26
N GLY A 145 11.53 6.41 3.58
CA GLY A 145 10.38 5.79 4.17
C GLY A 145 9.97 4.50 3.47
N TYR A 146 8.88 3.94 3.94
CA TYR A 146 8.31 2.68 3.47
C TYR A 146 6.78 2.75 3.41
N MET A 147 6.20 1.86 2.65
CA MET A 147 4.76 1.65 2.61
C MET A 147 4.38 0.41 3.42
N ILE A 148 3.17 0.42 3.99
CA ILE A 148 2.67 -0.72 4.77
C ILE A 148 1.34 -1.23 4.22
N TYR A 149 1.22 -2.55 4.22
CA TYR A 149 0.01 -3.27 3.85
C TYR A 149 -0.33 -4.33 4.90
N GLY A 150 -1.61 -4.48 5.21
CA GLY A 150 -2.10 -5.58 6.00
C GLY A 150 -3.52 -5.96 5.61
N HIS A 151 -3.82 -7.26 5.60
CA HIS A 151 -5.15 -7.79 5.34
C HIS A 151 -5.68 -8.54 6.56
N SER A 152 -7.00 -8.44 6.84
CA SER A 152 -7.61 -9.13 7.98
C SER A 152 -6.98 -8.71 9.32
N ALA A 153 -6.34 -9.63 10.07
CA ALA A 153 -5.60 -9.31 11.30
C ALA A 153 -4.42 -8.36 11.03
N GLY A 154 -3.73 -8.51 9.88
CA GLY A 154 -2.72 -7.54 9.43
C GLY A 154 -3.32 -6.18 9.14
N GLY A 155 -4.55 -6.13 8.61
CA GLY A 155 -5.30 -4.88 8.46
C GLY A 155 -5.63 -4.21 9.79
N GLN A 156 -5.96 -5.00 10.81
CA GLN A 156 -6.14 -4.52 12.19
C GLN A 156 -4.83 -3.96 12.76
N PHE A 157 -3.71 -4.66 12.52
CA PHE A 157 -2.38 -4.17 12.90
C PHE A 157 -2.09 -2.80 12.25
N VAL A 158 -2.23 -2.70 10.94
CA VAL A 158 -1.93 -1.46 10.20
C VAL A 158 -2.86 -0.32 10.62
N GLN A 159 -4.16 -0.57 10.82
CA GLN A 159 -5.12 0.43 11.27
C GLN A 159 -4.70 1.05 12.59
N ARG A 160 -4.33 0.21 13.57
CA ARG A 160 -3.89 0.67 14.90
C ARG A 160 -2.49 1.26 14.87
N PHE A 161 -1.58 0.69 14.06
CA PHE A 161 -0.27 1.30 13.81
C PHE A 161 -0.44 2.78 13.43
N MET A 162 -1.30 3.06 12.44
CA MET A 162 -1.50 4.43 11.94
C MET A 162 -2.20 5.34 12.97
N LEU A 163 -3.03 4.80 13.87
CA LEU A 163 -3.73 5.58 14.90
C LEU A 163 -2.83 5.89 16.10
N PHE A 164 -2.08 4.89 16.59
CA PHE A 164 -1.40 4.95 17.89
C PHE A 164 0.11 5.18 17.80
N HIS A 165 0.67 5.21 16.57
CA HIS A 165 2.09 5.42 16.35
C HIS A 165 2.34 6.48 15.28
N ASP A 166 3.16 7.46 15.61
CA ASP A 166 3.53 8.54 14.68
C ASP A 166 4.90 8.23 14.06
N SER A 167 4.92 7.24 13.18
CA SER A 167 6.12 6.84 12.47
C SER A 167 6.58 7.96 11.51
N PRO A 168 7.85 8.36 11.56
CA PRO A 168 8.40 9.33 10.61
C PRO A 168 8.69 8.71 9.23
N TYR A 169 8.48 7.40 9.07
CA TYR A 169 8.90 6.65 7.90
C TYR A 169 7.74 6.15 7.02
N VAL A 170 6.51 6.08 7.53
CA VAL A 170 5.39 5.55 6.75
C VAL A 170 4.94 6.56 5.70
N GLU A 171 5.19 6.25 4.42
CA GLU A 171 4.80 7.07 3.27
C GLU A 171 3.33 6.87 2.88
N LYS A 172 2.83 5.64 2.98
CA LYS A 172 1.46 5.25 2.64
C LYS A 172 1.07 3.96 3.35
N ALA A 173 -0.19 3.85 3.74
CA ALA A 173 -0.74 2.64 4.33
C ALA A 173 -1.95 2.15 3.53
N VAL A 174 -2.05 0.83 3.33
CA VAL A 174 -3.26 0.19 2.80
C VAL A 174 -3.77 -0.84 3.81
N ILE A 175 -5.02 -0.68 4.20
CA ILE A 175 -5.71 -1.45 5.22
C ILE A 175 -6.76 -2.31 4.54
N GLY A 176 -6.49 -3.62 4.39
CA GLY A 176 -7.34 -4.56 3.68
C GLY A 176 -8.31 -5.30 4.61
N SER A 177 -9.60 -5.07 4.48
CA SER A 177 -10.69 -5.83 5.11
C SER A 177 -10.42 -6.28 6.57
N PRO A 178 -10.14 -5.39 7.54
CA PRO A 178 -10.02 -5.74 8.95
C PRO A 178 -11.25 -6.47 9.48
N GLY A 179 -11.03 -7.39 10.42
CA GLY A 179 -12.13 -8.09 11.08
C GLY A 179 -13.00 -7.16 11.95
N TRP A 180 -12.42 -6.13 12.51
CA TRP A 180 -13.04 -5.07 13.32
C TRP A 180 -12.05 -3.91 13.50
N TYR A 181 -12.54 -2.75 13.97
CA TYR A 181 -11.77 -1.50 14.00
C TYR A 181 -11.69 -0.92 15.42
N THR A 182 -10.62 -0.15 15.67
CA THR A 182 -10.60 0.83 16.77
C THR A 182 -11.04 2.17 16.20
N PHE A 183 -12.21 2.63 16.61
CA PHE A 183 -12.71 3.95 16.24
C PHE A 183 -11.98 5.02 17.05
N PRO A 184 -11.62 6.17 16.47
CA PRO A 184 -11.12 7.31 17.24
C PRO A 184 -12.27 7.98 18.02
N ASP A 185 -12.92 7.23 18.87
CA ASP A 185 -14.12 7.55 19.62
C ASP A 185 -13.84 7.49 21.13
N ALA A 186 -13.89 8.65 21.79
CA ALA A 186 -13.69 8.77 23.21
C ALA A 186 -14.89 8.32 24.07
N SER A 187 -15.98 7.87 23.47
CA SER A 187 -17.11 7.28 24.19
C SER A 187 -16.92 5.79 24.50
N GLN A 188 -16.00 5.12 23.79
CA GLN A 188 -15.72 3.69 23.93
C GLN A 188 -14.28 3.44 24.38
N ASP A 189 -14.10 2.40 25.19
CA ASP A 189 -12.77 1.95 25.63
C ASP A 189 -12.03 1.20 24.51
N PHE A 190 -10.70 1.19 24.58
CA PHE A 190 -9.87 0.28 23.81
C PHE A 190 -10.24 -1.19 24.15
N PRO A 191 -10.31 -2.09 23.16
CA PRO A 191 -9.76 -1.93 21.81
C PRO A 191 -10.75 -1.39 20.76
N TYR A 192 -11.98 -1.05 21.09
CA TYR A 192 -12.98 -0.59 20.11
C TYR A 192 -13.02 0.93 19.95
N GLY A 193 -12.62 1.68 20.98
CA GLY A 193 -12.49 3.13 21.02
C GLY A 193 -11.20 3.58 21.66
N VAL A 194 -11.15 4.85 22.10
CA VAL A 194 -9.94 5.47 22.64
C VAL A 194 -10.13 6.17 23.99
N ARG A 195 -11.28 6.00 24.67
CA ARG A 195 -11.61 6.70 25.93
C ARG A 195 -10.54 6.53 27.02
N ASN A 196 -10.00 5.32 27.15
CA ASN A 196 -9.00 4.97 28.17
C ASN A 196 -7.55 5.08 27.65
N ILE A 197 -7.33 5.81 26.55
CA ILE A 197 -5.99 6.03 25.96
C ILE A 197 -5.65 7.53 26.04
N PRO A 198 -5.04 8.01 27.12
CA PRO A 198 -4.90 9.44 27.42
C PRO A 198 -4.01 10.21 26.44
N TYR A 199 -3.12 9.55 25.68
CA TYR A 199 -2.29 10.20 24.68
C TYR A 199 -3.00 10.36 23.31
N VAL A 200 -4.19 9.79 23.12
CA VAL A 200 -5.02 10.03 21.95
C VAL A 200 -5.88 11.27 22.19
N THR A 201 -5.39 12.39 21.75
CA THR A 201 -6.03 13.70 21.87
C THR A 201 -6.76 14.08 20.58
N PRO A 202 -7.59 15.13 20.56
CA PRO A 202 -8.16 15.66 19.32
C PRO A 202 -7.10 15.95 18.24
N GLU A 203 -5.91 16.42 18.62
CA GLU A 203 -4.81 16.65 17.69
C GLU A 203 -4.24 15.34 17.12
N THR A 204 -4.14 14.27 17.92
CA THR A 204 -3.76 12.94 17.44
C THR A 204 -4.75 12.43 16.40
N ILE A 205 -6.05 12.60 16.66
CA ILE A 205 -7.12 12.20 15.72
C ILE A 205 -7.06 13.03 14.43
N ARG A 206 -6.87 14.34 14.54
CA ARG A 206 -6.72 15.23 13.39
C ARG A 206 -5.54 14.80 12.50
N LYS A 207 -4.38 14.50 13.11
CA LYS A 207 -3.21 13.98 12.40
C LYS A 207 -3.49 12.63 11.74
N TYR A 208 -4.16 11.73 12.44
CA TYR A 208 -4.54 10.42 11.92
C TYR A 208 -5.43 10.53 10.66
N LEU A 209 -6.42 11.41 10.69
CA LEU A 209 -7.30 11.67 9.55
C LEU A 209 -6.54 12.26 8.35
N ALA A 210 -5.50 13.05 8.59
CA ALA A 210 -4.68 13.67 7.56
C ALA A 210 -3.63 12.72 6.94
N LYS A 211 -3.42 11.51 7.48
CA LYS A 211 -2.46 10.53 6.95
C LYS A 211 -2.92 9.96 5.60
N PRO A 212 -2.01 9.64 4.67
CA PRO A 212 -2.34 9.03 3.36
C PRO A 212 -2.66 7.54 3.53
N ILE A 213 -3.90 7.24 3.91
CA ILE A 213 -4.37 5.89 4.22
C ILE A 213 -5.45 5.48 3.23
N ILE A 214 -5.36 4.26 2.73
CA ILE A 214 -6.35 3.66 1.85
C ILE A 214 -7.01 2.49 2.57
N LEU A 215 -8.32 2.56 2.72
CA LEU A 215 -9.15 1.46 3.17
C LEU A 215 -9.59 0.64 1.96
N GLN A 216 -9.09 -0.58 1.86
CA GLN A 216 -9.41 -1.51 0.78
C GLN A 216 -10.43 -2.53 1.28
N LEU A 217 -11.62 -2.56 0.69
CA LEU A 217 -12.72 -3.44 1.06
C LEU A 217 -13.06 -4.39 -0.10
N ALA A 218 -13.21 -5.68 0.21
CA ALA A 218 -13.72 -6.68 -0.73
C ALA A 218 -15.25 -6.69 -0.68
N THR A 219 -15.92 -6.44 -1.81
CA THR A 219 -17.40 -6.36 -1.84
C THR A 219 -18.08 -7.69 -1.54
N GLY A 220 -17.40 -8.82 -1.76
CA GLY A 220 -17.88 -10.15 -1.43
C GLY A 220 -17.52 -10.63 0.00
N ASP A 221 -16.87 -9.79 0.83
CA ASP A 221 -16.49 -10.15 2.21
C ASP A 221 -17.66 -9.95 3.19
N THR A 222 -18.78 -10.57 2.86
CA THR A 222 -20.06 -10.47 3.57
C THR A 222 -20.38 -11.71 4.40
N ILE A 223 -19.53 -12.75 4.36
CA ILE A 223 -19.73 -13.99 5.08
C ILE A 223 -19.34 -13.82 6.56
N ARG A 224 -20.21 -14.32 7.44
CA ARG A 224 -19.97 -14.33 8.90
C ARG A 224 -19.34 -15.66 9.31
N GLU A 225 -18.06 -15.82 9.01
CA GLU A 225 -17.33 -17.03 9.44
C GLU A 225 -17.30 -17.18 10.97
N SER A 226 -17.04 -18.42 11.44
CA SER A 226 -17.00 -18.74 12.88
C SER A 226 -15.96 -17.92 13.65
N TYR A 227 -14.85 -17.60 13.01
CA TYR A 227 -13.73 -16.86 13.59
C TYR A 227 -13.86 -15.32 13.48
N LEU A 228 -14.90 -14.81 12.83
CA LEU A 228 -15.18 -13.38 12.87
C LEU A 228 -15.63 -12.99 14.28
N ARG A 229 -14.98 -11.95 14.86
CA ARG A 229 -15.29 -11.47 16.20
C ARG A 229 -16.75 -11.04 16.32
N LYS A 230 -17.46 -11.55 17.34
CA LYS A 230 -18.91 -11.38 17.53
C LYS A 230 -19.26 -10.80 18.90
N THR A 231 -18.35 -10.04 19.53
CA THR A 231 -18.70 -9.29 20.73
C THR A 231 -19.72 -8.21 20.39
N PRO A 232 -20.54 -7.74 21.36
CA PRO A 232 -21.54 -6.69 21.12
C PRO A 232 -20.96 -5.45 20.42
N GLU A 233 -19.75 -5.04 20.81
CA GLU A 233 -19.07 -3.86 20.26
C GLU A 233 -18.61 -4.11 18.82
N ALA A 234 -18.14 -5.32 18.50
CA ALA A 234 -17.77 -5.68 17.13
C ALA A 234 -19.01 -5.79 16.22
N GLU A 235 -20.11 -6.33 16.73
CA GLU A 235 -21.40 -6.42 16.02
C GLU A 235 -22.01 -5.03 15.78
N ALA A 236 -21.83 -4.10 16.72
CA ALA A 236 -22.24 -2.71 16.54
C ALA A 236 -21.53 -2.00 15.38
N GLN A 237 -20.36 -2.50 14.97
CA GLN A 237 -19.64 -2.00 13.79
C GLN A 237 -20.19 -2.53 12.45
N GLY A 238 -21.03 -3.57 12.47
CA GLY A 238 -21.62 -4.23 11.30
C GLY A 238 -21.57 -5.75 11.39
N CYS A 239 -22.42 -6.41 10.61
CA CYS A 239 -22.58 -7.86 10.65
C CYS A 239 -21.40 -8.63 9.99
N ASN A 240 -20.66 -7.99 9.10
CA ASN A 240 -19.55 -8.57 8.34
C ASN A 240 -18.45 -7.53 8.11
N ARG A 241 -17.30 -7.96 7.56
CA ARG A 241 -16.13 -7.07 7.38
C ARG A 241 -16.41 -5.92 6.42
N TYR A 242 -17.17 -6.18 5.36
CA TYR A 242 -17.50 -5.14 4.38
C TYR A 242 -18.36 -4.03 5.01
N GLU A 243 -19.38 -4.40 5.79
CA GLU A 243 -20.20 -3.42 6.53
C GLU A 243 -19.38 -2.66 7.57
N ARG A 244 -18.57 -3.37 8.37
CA ARG A 244 -17.70 -2.75 9.40
C ARG A 244 -16.76 -1.72 8.79
N GLY A 245 -16.15 -2.04 7.64
CA GLY A 245 -15.27 -1.13 6.93
C GLY A 245 -15.99 0.10 6.40
N ASN A 246 -17.19 -0.06 5.85
CA ASN A 246 -18.00 1.05 5.37
C ASN A 246 -18.45 1.97 6.51
N GLN A 247 -18.90 1.42 7.64
CA GLN A 247 -19.29 2.21 8.81
C GLN A 247 -18.10 2.96 9.41
N PHE A 248 -16.93 2.29 9.49
CA PHE A 248 -15.70 2.93 9.95
C PHE A 248 -15.30 4.11 9.03
N TYR A 249 -15.31 3.92 7.71
CA TYR A 249 -14.98 4.98 6.75
C TYR A 249 -15.94 6.17 6.86
N GLN A 250 -17.23 5.90 6.94
CA GLN A 250 -18.26 6.94 7.12
C GLN A 250 -18.06 7.71 8.43
N TYR A 251 -17.74 7.00 9.51
CA TYR A 251 -17.44 7.63 10.81
C TYR A 251 -16.29 8.61 10.70
N LEU A 252 -15.15 8.22 10.08
CA LEU A 252 -13.99 9.09 9.92
C LEU A 252 -14.33 10.39 9.16
N HIS A 253 -15.08 10.28 8.07
CA HIS A 253 -15.49 11.44 7.30
C HIS A 253 -16.49 12.33 8.04
N ARG A 254 -17.37 11.72 8.84
CA ARG A 254 -18.31 12.48 9.69
C ARG A 254 -17.58 13.31 10.73
N ILE A 255 -16.69 12.72 11.54
CA ILE A 255 -15.95 13.47 12.55
C ILE A 255 -15.02 14.53 11.92
N ALA A 256 -14.45 14.26 10.77
CA ALA A 256 -13.66 15.24 10.03
C ALA A 256 -14.51 16.47 9.65
N ALA A 257 -15.72 16.24 9.15
CA ALA A 257 -16.66 17.31 8.79
C ALA A 257 -17.15 18.08 10.03
N GLU A 258 -17.53 17.39 11.11
CA GLU A 258 -17.98 18.00 12.37
C GLU A 258 -16.93 18.95 12.99
N HIS A 259 -15.65 18.62 12.85
CA HIS A 259 -14.54 19.41 13.37
C HIS A 259 -13.85 20.31 12.34
N ASN A 260 -14.28 20.29 11.08
CA ASN A 260 -13.61 20.96 9.97
C ASN A 260 -12.11 20.58 9.85
N TRP A 261 -11.84 19.27 9.99
CA TRP A 261 -10.49 18.72 9.87
C TRP A 261 -10.26 18.12 8.47
N PRO A 262 -9.00 18.10 7.97
CA PRO A 262 -8.68 17.40 6.74
C PRO A 262 -8.86 15.88 6.94
N CYS A 263 -9.39 15.20 5.92
CA CYS A 263 -9.46 13.74 5.87
C CYS A 263 -8.87 13.27 4.54
N ASN A 264 -7.69 12.65 4.58
CA ASN A 264 -6.98 12.14 3.40
C ASN A 264 -7.19 10.63 3.22
N TRP A 265 -8.11 10.05 3.97
CA TRP A 265 -8.49 8.66 3.80
C TRP A 265 -9.23 8.47 2.49
N GLN A 266 -8.80 7.45 1.75
CA GLN A 266 -9.47 6.98 0.55
C GLN A 266 -10.07 5.60 0.80
N LYS A 267 -11.19 5.31 0.15
CA LYS A 267 -11.78 3.97 0.16
C LYS A 267 -11.77 3.41 -1.26
N ILE A 268 -11.29 2.18 -1.41
CA ILE A 268 -11.40 1.40 -2.64
C ILE A 268 -12.20 0.13 -2.38
N GLU A 269 -13.05 -0.22 -3.33
CA GLU A 269 -13.89 -1.40 -3.26
C GLU A 269 -13.52 -2.38 -4.36
N GLU A 270 -13.03 -3.56 -3.93
CA GLU A 270 -12.61 -4.62 -4.83
C GLU A 270 -13.80 -5.49 -5.21
N GLN A 271 -14.25 -5.35 -6.43
CA GLN A 271 -15.45 -6.04 -6.93
C GLN A 271 -15.19 -7.53 -7.14
N GLY A 272 -16.18 -8.36 -6.77
CA GLY A 272 -16.18 -9.80 -7.06
C GLY A 272 -15.15 -10.64 -6.30
N ILE A 273 -14.56 -10.10 -5.24
CA ILE A 273 -13.64 -10.84 -4.36
C ILE A 273 -14.19 -10.88 -2.93
N GLY A 274 -14.02 -12.01 -2.26
CA GLY A 274 -14.32 -12.21 -0.84
C GLY A 274 -13.09 -12.00 0.04
N HIS A 275 -13.07 -12.63 1.23
CA HIS A 275 -11.98 -12.53 2.20
C HIS A 275 -10.73 -13.31 1.75
N HIS A 276 -10.02 -12.79 0.76
CA HIS A 276 -8.91 -13.48 0.11
C HIS A 276 -7.63 -12.64 0.12
N SER A 277 -6.73 -12.92 1.06
CA SER A 277 -5.54 -12.10 1.36
C SER A 277 -4.61 -11.85 0.15
N THR A 278 -4.28 -12.90 -0.61
CA THR A 278 -3.36 -12.75 -1.75
C THR A 278 -4.00 -12.01 -2.92
N GLY A 279 -5.29 -12.23 -3.16
CA GLY A 279 -6.07 -11.49 -4.17
C GLY A 279 -6.19 -10.01 -3.85
N MET A 280 -6.49 -9.68 -2.59
CA MET A 280 -6.54 -8.31 -2.09
C MET A 280 -5.16 -7.65 -2.15
N GLY A 281 -4.10 -8.36 -1.73
CA GLY A 281 -2.72 -7.86 -1.78
C GLY A 281 -2.27 -7.47 -3.18
N ARG A 282 -2.53 -8.33 -4.18
CA ARG A 282 -2.21 -8.00 -5.59
C ARG A 282 -2.90 -6.74 -6.08
N ARG A 283 -4.16 -6.55 -5.71
CA ARG A 283 -4.93 -5.36 -6.09
C ARG A 283 -4.51 -4.10 -5.32
N ALA A 284 -3.90 -4.26 -4.15
CA ALA A 284 -3.35 -3.14 -3.37
C ALA A 284 -2.07 -2.56 -3.99
N VAL A 285 -1.26 -3.36 -4.69
CA VAL A 285 0.06 -2.96 -5.20
C VAL A 285 0.00 -1.71 -6.10
N PRO A 286 -0.84 -1.61 -7.15
CA PRO A 286 -0.93 -0.41 -7.98
C PRO A 286 -1.28 0.84 -7.17
N VAL A 287 -2.19 0.71 -6.22
CA VAL A 287 -2.66 1.81 -5.39
C VAL A 287 -1.58 2.26 -4.39
N MET A 288 -0.83 1.30 -3.83
CA MET A 288 0.29 1.57 -2.93
C MET A 288 1.41 2.33 -3.62
N LEU A 289 1.87 1.80 -4.74
CA LEU A 289 3.00 2.35 -5.48
C LEU A 289 2.66 3.68 -6.16
N GLY A 290 1.37 4.01 -6.27
CA GLY A 290 0.91 5.10 -7.10
C GLY A 290 1.27 4.82 -8.55
N ASP A 291 1.08 3.55 -8.96
CA ASP A 291 1.38 3.12 -10.31
C ASP A 291 0.69 4.05 -11.28
N SER A 292 1.49 4.49 -12.23
CA SER A 292 1.04 5.28 -13.35
C SER A 292 0.04 4.43 -14.11
N LEU A 293 -1.25 4.70 -13.93
CA LEU A 293 -2.25 4.19 -14.85
C LEU A 293 -1.77 4.51 -16.26
N ARG A 294 -1.80 3.54 -17.14
CA ARG A 294 -1.36 3.72 -18.52
C ARG A 294 -2.57 3.84 -19.41
N ALA A 295 -2.69 4.96 -20.08
CA ALA A 295 -3.77 5.20 -21.04
C ALA A 295 -3.21 5.40 -22.44
N LEU A 296 -3.76 4.67 -23.40
CA LEU A 296 -3.54 4.88 -24.83
C LEU A 296 -4.70 5.69 -25.38
N PHE A 297 -4.40 6.89 -25.89
CA PHE A 297 -5.37 7.70 -26.62
C PHE A 297 -5.12 7.54 -28.11
N ILE A 298 -6.16 7.13 -28.84
CA ILE A 298 -6.17 7.01 -30.29
C ILE A 298 -7.25 7.95 -30.83
N GLY A 299 -6.85 8.93 -31.62
CA GLY A 299 -7.81 9.90 -32.11
C GLY A 299 -7.25 10.88 -33.13
N ASN A 300 -7.90 12.01 -33.24
CA ASN A 300 -7.53 13.06 -34.17
C ASN A 300 -7.37 14.42 -33.45
N SER A 301 -7.40 15.53 -34.21
CA SER A 301 -7.23 16.87 -33.63
C SER A 301 -8.15 17.20 -32.45
N TYR A 302 -9.29 16.54 -32.29
CA TYR A 302 -10.15 16.73 -31.10
C TYR A 302 -9.53 16.18 -29.82
N THR A 303 -8.78 15.08 -29.91
CA THR A 303 -8.03 14.54 -28.75
C THR A 303 -6.88 15.46 -28.36
N GLN A 304 -6.28 16.16 -29.30
CA GLN A 304 -5.20 17.10 -29.05
C GLN A 304 -5.72 18.49 -28.61
N TYR A 305 -6.92 18.87 -29.09
CA TYR A 305 -7.48 20.19 -28.85
C TYR A 305 -7.66 20.48 -27.35
N ASN A 306 -7.39 21.71 -26.98
CA ASN A 306 -7.41 22.14 -25.57
C ASN A 306 -6.47 21.32 -24.64
N ARG A 307 -5.51 20.59 -25.18
CA ARG A 307 -4.60 19.74 -24.40
C ARG A 307 -5.36 18.70 -23.54
N LEU A 308 -6.41 18.08 -24.10
CA LEU A 308 -7.30 17.14 -23.40
C LEU A 308 -6.51 16.12 -22.56
N VAL A 309 -5.48 15.51 -23.13
CA VAL A 309 -4.62 14.54 -22.42
C VAL A 309 -4.02 15.12 -21.15
N ARG A 310 -3.53 16.36 -21.19
CA ARG A 310 -2.97 17.03 -20.00
C ARG A 310 -4.04 17.34 -18.95
N GLN A 311 -5.26 17.68 -19.38
CA GLN A 311 -6.37 17.90 -18.46
C GLN A 311 -6.75 16.60 -17.75
N VAL A 312 -6.82 15.49 -18.48
CA VAL A 312 -7.09 14.16 -17.90
C VAL A 312 -5.97 13.74 -16.95
N GLN A 313 -4.71 13.98 -17.28
CA GLN A 313 -3.57 13.74 -16.38
C GLN A 313 -3.64 14.61 -15.11
N ALA A 314 -4.01 15.88 -15.24
CA ALA A 314 -4.17 16.78 -14.09
C ALA A 314 -5.34 16.34 -13.19
N LEU A 315 -6.46 15.92 -13.79
CA LEU A 315 -7.60 15.38 -13.06
C LEU A 315 -7.23 14.09 -12.31
N ALA A 316 -6.53 13.16 -12.96
CA ALA A 316 -6.04 11.95 -12.32
C ALA A 316 -5.11 12.29 -11.14
N ALA A 317 -4.19 13.25 -11.32
CA ALA A 317 -3.28 13.71 -10.28
C ALA A 317 -4.03 14.33 -9.09
N SER A 318 -5.12 15.08 -9.33
CA SER A 318 -5.93 15.68 -8.26
C SER A 318 -6.64 14.64 -7.39
N THR A 319 -6.80 13.41 -7.89
CA THR A 319 -7.37 12.26 -7.17
C THR A 319 -6.30 11.28 -6.68
N GLY A 320 -5.02 11.68 -6.70
CA GLY A 320 -3.91 10.86 -6.21
C GLY A 320 -3.39 9.80 -7.19
N HIS A 321 -3.88 9.80 -8.45
CA HIS A 321 -3.44 8.86 -9.48
C HIS A 321 -2.40 9.49 -10.40
N LYS A 322 -1.34 8.75 -10.68
CA LYS A 322 -0.38 9.11 -11.73
C LYS A 322 -0.83 8.46 -13.03
N LEU A 323 -1.13 9.27 -14.06
CA LEU A 323 -1.55 8.79 -15.38
C LEU A 323 -0.43 9.00 -16.40
N SER A 324 0.15 7.90 -16.90
CA SER A 324 1.04 7.90 -18.05
C SER A 324 0.22 7.76 -19.33
N VAL A 325 0.40 8.65 -20.27
CA VAL A 325 -0.39 8.66 -21.50
C VAL A 325 0.52 8.50 -22.72
N LYS A 326 0.17 7.55 -23.60
CA LYS A 326 0.62 7.50 -24.99
C LYS A 326 -0.50 8.03 -25.88
N LEU A 327 -0.17 8.96 -26.75
CA LEU A 327 -1.10 9.56 -27.70
C LEU A 327 -0.69 9.18 -29.14
N VAL A 328 -1.63 8.56 -29.86
CA VAL A 328 -1.53 8.36 -31.31
C VAL A 328 -2.61 9.21 -31.95
N GLU A 329 -2.20 10.32 -32.54
CA GLU A 329 -3.11 11.34 -33.07
C GLU A 329 -2.72 11.72 -34.50
N HIS A 330 -3.71 11.75 -35.38
CA HIS A 330 -3.58 12.23 -36.75
C HIS A 330 -4.78 13.11 -37.10
N GLY A 331 -4.50 14.35 -37.50
CA GLY A 331 -5.52 15.36 -37.80
C GLY A 331 -6.56 14.88 -38.82
N GLY A 332 -7.84 14.94 -38.43
CA GLY A 332 -8.97 14.58 -39.30
C GLY A 332 -9.15 13.09 -39.59
N TRP A 333 -8.39 12.20 -38.92
CA TRP A 333 -8.51 10.75 -39.14
C TRP A 333 -9.75 10.17 -38.48
N THR A 334 -10.22 9.07 -39.06
CA THR A 334 -11.26 8.19 -38.50
C THR A 334 -10.61 6.98 -37.88
N LEU A 335 -11.33 6.28 -36.99
CA LEU A 335 -10.89 5.00 -36.40
C LEU A 335 -10.61 3.97 -37.51
N LYS A 336 -11.30 4.01 -38.67
CA LYS A 336 -11.00 3.15 -39.82
C LYS A 336 -9.57 3.35 -40.34
N LYS A 337 -9.09 4.58 -40.38
CA LYS A 337 -7.70 4.87 -40.78
C LYS A 337 -6.71 4.38 -39.76
N HIS A 338 -7.00 4.58 -38.45
CA HIS A 338 -6.20 4.07 -37.33
C HIS A 338 -6.11 2.54 -37.36
N ALA A 339 -7.20 1.83 -37.66
CA ALA A 339 -7.23 0.36 -37.73
C ALA A 339 -6.35 -0.24 -38.87
N ALA A 340 -5.93 0.59 -39.81
CA ALA A 340 -5.01 0.21 -40.90
C ALA A 340 -3.60 0.82 -40.74
N ASN A 341 -3.35 1.57 -39.67
CA ASN A 341 -2.09 2.29 -39.47
C ASN A 341 -1.12 1.49 -38.59
N PRO A 342 0.10 1.18 -39.06
CA PRO A 342 1.08 0.42 -38.27
C PRO A 342 1.41 1.06 -36.91
N GLU A 343 1.59 2.38 -36.82
CA GLU A 343 1.90 3.07 -35.59
C GLU A 343 0.80 2.86 -34.52
N THR A 344 -0.48 2.94 -34.93
CA THR A 344 -1.62 2.68 -34.07
C THR A 344 -1.65 1.23 -33.60
N LEU A 345 -1.43 0.29 -34.54
CA LEU A 345 -1.43 -1.13 -34.23
C LEU A 345 -0.28 -1.51 -33.28
N ASP A 346 0.90 -0.95 -33.51
CA ASP A 346 2.07 -1.18 -32.65
C ASP A 346 1.87 -0.58 -31.25
N ALA A 347 1.26 0.60 -31.16
CA ALA A 347 0.90 1.18 -29.87
C ALA A 347 -0.09 0.29 -29.09
N ILE A 348 -1.07 -0.33 -29.75
CA ILE A 348 -2.00 -1.28 -29.12
C ILE A 348 -1.25 -2.55 -28.69
N ARG A 349 -0.39 -3.10 -29.55
CA ARG A 349 0.40 -4.32 -29.25
C ARG A 349 1.43 -4.13 -28.15
N GLU A 350 1.90 -2.90 -27.91
CA GLU A 350 2.75 -2.60 -26.75
C GLU A 350 2.15 -3.12 -25.45
N GLY A 351 0.81 -3.13 -25.35
CA GLY A 351 0.05 -3.72 -24.27
C GLY A 351 0.24 -3.02 -22.92
N ASN A 352 -0.23 -3.67 -21.86
CA ASN A 352 -0.21 -3.12 -20.49
C ASN A 352 -0.92 -1.78 -20.34
N TRP A 353 -1.98 -1.55 -21.11
CA TRP A 353 -2.85 -0.40 -21.00
C TRP A 353 -3.96 -0.67 -20.00
N ASP A 354 -4.14 0.23 -19.02
CA ASP A 354 -5.30 0.21 -18.14
C ASP A 354 -6.53 0.76 -18.86
N PHE A 355 -6.31 1.71 -19.80
CA PHE A 355 -7.36 2.31 -20.61
C PHE A 355 -6.91 2.47 -22.07
N VAL A 356 -7.79 2.14 -22.99
CA VAL A 356 -7.65 2.51 -24.41
C VAL A 356 -8.83 3.40 -24.78
N ILE A 357 -8.54 4.66 -25.06
CA ILE A 357 -9.54 5.69 -25.39
C ILE A 357 -9.54 5.87 -26.91
N LEU A 358 -10.69 5.58 -27.54
CA LEU A 358 -10.90 5.70 -28.96
C LEU A 358 -11.78 6.92 -29.26
N GLN A 359 -11.25 7.87 -30.02
CA GLN A 359 -12.00 9.05 -30.46
C GLN A 359 -12.05 9.06 -31.99
N ASP A 360 -13.26 8.99 -32.54
CA ASP A 360 -13.50 9.04 -33.98
C ASP A 360 -13.71 10.47 -34.48
N GLN A 361 -13.79 10.62 -35.78
CA GLN A 361 -14.06 11.89 -36.46
C GLN A 361 -15.48 12.41 -36.10
N SER A 362 -15.64 13.72 -35.98
CA SER A 362 -16.86 14.38 -35.48
C SER A 362 -18.16 14.00 -36.19
N LYS A 363 -18.07 13.64 -37.47
CA LYS A 363 -19.22 13.18 -38.28
C LYS A 363 -19.50 11.68 -38.16
N ALA A 364 -18.65 10.92 -37.46
CA ALA A 364 -18.85 9.47 -37.31
C ALA A 364 -20.15 9.10 -36.58
N PRO A 365 -20.59 9.80 -35.52
CA PRO A 365 -21.87 9.49 -34.86
C PRO A 365 -23.11 9.67 -35.76
N ALA A 366 -22.99 10.46 -36.81
CA ALA A 366 -24.07 10.66 -37.79
C ALA A 366 -24.11 9.59 -38.89
N ARG A 367 -23.19 8.61 -38.83
CA ARG A 367 -23.17 7.49 -39.76
C ARG A 367 -23.97 6.32 -39.27
N GLU A 368 -24.23 5.33 -40.13
CA GLU A 368 -24.91 4.09 -39.78
C GLU A 368 -24.19 3.36 -38.63
N LYS A 369 -24.95 2.81 -37.70
CA LYS A 369 -24.42 2.12 -36.51
C LYS A 369 -23.43 1.02 -36.84
N GLU A 370 -23.70 0.25 -37.88
CA GLU A 370 -22.88 -0.86 -38.33
C GLU A 370 -21.48 -0.40 -38.74
N TRP A 371 -21.40 0.72 -39.45
CA TRP A 371 -20.14 1.33 -39.85
C TRP A 371 -19.31 1.76 -38.63
N VAL A 372 -19.94 2.38 -37.63
CA VAL A 372 -19.24 2.80 -36.41
C VAL A 372 -18.76 1.59 -35.62
N ARG A 373 -19.65 0.61 -35.42
CA ARG A 373 -19.33 -0.64 -34.68
C ARG A 373 -18.16 -1.39 -35.31
N GLU A 374 -18.16 -1.60 -36.61
CA GLU A 374 -17.11 -2.33 -37.31
C GLU A 374 -15.71 -1.74 -37.05
N ASN A 375 -15.58 -0.40 -37.10
CA ASN A 375 -14.32 0.27 -36.92
C ASN A 375 -13.85 0.28 -35.43
N VAL A 376 -14.78 0.40 -34.49
CA VAL A 376 -14.50 0.25 -33.05
C VAL A 376 -14.08 -1.19 -32.73
N TYR A 377 -14.81 -2.17 -33.25
CA TYR A 377 -14.51 -3.59 -33.04
C TYR A 377 -13.14 -3.98 -33.58
N LYS A 378 -12.74 -3.50 -34.74
CA LYS A 378 -11.41 -3.81 -35.29
C LYS A 378 -10.28 -3.41 -34.35
N LEU A 379 -10.36 -2.26 -33.71
CA LEU A 379 -9.36 -1.80 -32.74
C LEU A 379 -9.50 -2.50 -31.37
N SER A 380 -10.72 -2.77 -30.93
CA SER A 380 -10.98 -3.46 -29.67
C SER A 380 -10.55 -4.94 -29.70
N LEU A 381 -10.80 -5.65 -30.78
CA LEU A 381 -10.44 -7.06 -30.94
C LEU A 381 -8.91 -7.28 -30.95
N ILE A 382 -8.13 -6.34 -31.44
CA ILE A 382 -6.67 -6.41 -31.38
C ILE A 382 -6.17 -6.37 -29.94
N HIS A 383 -6.86 -5.65 -29.07
CA HIS A 383 -6.53 -5.58 -27.64
C HIS A 383 -6.97 -6.84 -26.86
N ILE A 384 -8.05 -7.51 -27.30
CA ILE A 384 -8.63 -8.70 -26.62
C ILE A 384 -8.00 -10.01 -27.12
N SER A 385 -7.52 -10.05 -28.37
CA SER A 385 -7.04 -11.29 -29.00
C SER A 385 -5.62 -11.70 -28.59
N GLU A 386 -4.89 -10.88 -27.84
CA GLU A 386 -3.64 -11.28 -27.22
C GLU A 386 -3.79 -11.17 -25.68
N PRO A 387 -4.22 -12.26 -25.00
CA PRO A 387 -4.17 -12.29 -23.54
C PRO A 387 -2.69 -12.16 -23.14
N THR A 388 -2.38 -11.13 -22.39
CA THR A 388 -1.06 -10.95 -21.78
C THR A 388 -0.71 -12.21 -20.99
N ARG A 389 0.30 -12.94 -21.47
CA ARG A 389 0.90 -14.09 -20.78
C ARG A 389 1.60 -13.68 -19.50
#